data_8648eecf5cc99ca97bbece25358174d3
#
_entry.id   8648eecf5cc99ca97bbece25358174d3
#
_cell.length_a   1.000
_cell.length_b   1.000
_cell.length_c   1.000
_cell.angle_alpha   90.00
_cell.angle_beta   90.00
_cell.angle_gamma   90.00
#
_symmetry.space_group_name_H-M   'P 1'
#
loop_
_entity.id
_entity.type
_entity.pdbx_description
1 polymer ?
#
loop_
_entity_poly.entity_id
_entity_poly.type
_entity_poly.pdbx_seq_one_letter_code
_entity_poly.pdbx_strand_id
1 'polypeptide(L)'
;MMAHEWSGLRYGAAYYNEYHQERITDEAGNELAARTEEDFRLMSEAGVTVIRVGESVWARWQPEPNRFDLDWLEPILDRAHANGIGVILGTPTYAVPRWVFIDHPSVIAHHATGAPVAYGHRQNVDYSSVEFRALCEPVITKIVERYASHPSIIGWQIDNEPGAYLLHNDGVFDSFKDSLRDEYGSIDGLNAAWGLTYWSHALRDFEDLWRPDGNTNPSYLLAWRKHQARLTKEFLQWQRDLVRKLIAPGQFITTCVAINRPGMDTFSIGESLDATSVNVYYASQDGLEHPTRQPSPGVAAPAPIWVPLTGASALNLICDTARGIKQENFLVTETNGSSISQGPAMAAFPHYPGQFKQAALNMVSRGAELVEYWHWHTLPYGVENYWGGILPHSLKPGRTYAQFAETAVALRAIESLGRLTPAAEVAIVYSTSSLWAFEFQGSLRQPNGMVDPKSYERTLQSLYEIAYSAGLGVRLIGETQLDLGDPVGFAAQHPALILHAYAASDELLEFARAYAAAGGRLILPPRTGYVRLDGVMRTEVAPAGFAAVLGASYNEYSNLNEPVAAFDV
;
A
#
# COMPACT_ATOMS: atom_id res chain seq x y z
N MET A 1 -3.95 21.31 -5.16
CA MET A 1 -2.89 21.38 -4.13
C MET A 1 -1.57 21.44 -4.86
N MET A 2 -0.63 22.35 -4.50
CA MET A 2 0.70 22.33 -5.11
C MET A 2 1.44 21.09 -4.58
N ALA A 3 2.08 20.34 -5.48
CA ALA A 3 2.94 19.23 -5.10
C ALA A 3 4.03 19.74 -4.13
N HIS A 4 4.33 18.97 -3.09
CA HIS A 4 5.42 19.31 -2.18
C HIS A 4 6.75 19.19 -2.95
N GLU A 5 7.46 20.31 -3.10
CA GLU A 5 8.76 20.32 -3.77
C GLU A 5 9.86 19.87 -2.80
N TRP A 6 10.43 18.72 -3.06
CA TRP A 6 11.56 18.17 -2.32
C TRP A 6 12.88 18.80 -2.81
N SER A 7 13.67 19.30 -1.87
CA SER A 7 15.04 19.76 -2.17
C SER A 7 16.02 18.58 -2.05
N GLY A 8 16.14 17.79 -3.10
CA GLY A 8 17.06 16.66 -3.15
C GLY A 8 16.49 15.33 -2.66
N LEU A 9 17.25 14.26 -2.87
CA LEU A 9 16.89 12.89 -2.51
C LEU A 9 17.07 12.64 -1.01
N ARG A 10 16.09 12.04 -0.36
CA ARG A 10 16.13 11.71 1.06
C ARG A 10 16.45 10.24 1.27
N TYR A 11 17.19 9.94 2.35
CA TYR A 11 17.67 8.60 2.65
C TYR A 11 17.72 8.36 4.14
N GLY A 12 17.16 7.24 4.61
CA GLY A 12 17.12 6.98 6.04
C GLY A 12 16.47 5.68 6.46
N ALA A 13 15.99 5.63 7.70
CA ALA A 13 15.33 4.48 8.29
C ALA A 13 14.30 4.88 9.35
N ALA A 14 13.30 4.03 9.59
CA ALA A 14 12.45 4.13 10.75
C ALA A 14 13.29 3.93 12.02
N TYR A 15 13.07 4.77 13.04
CA TYR A 15 13.90 4.82 14.23
C TYR A 15 13.07 4.80 15.51
N TYR A 16 13.33 3.80 16.35
CA TYR A 16 12.60 3.59 17.62
C TYR A 16 13.59 3.37 18.76
N ASN A 17 14.14 4.46 19.30
CA ASN A 17 15.05 4.38 20.45
C ASN A 17 14.35 3.80 21.70
N GLU A 18 13.06 4.03 21.83
CA GLU A 18 12.22 3.54 22.94
C GLU A 18 12.13 2.01 23.03
N TYR A 19 12.55 1.29 21.99
CA TYR A 19 12.61 -0.17 21.98
C TYR A 19 13.97 -0.72 22.44
N HIS A 20 14.93 0.12 22.76
CA HIS A 20 16.29 -0.26 23.18
C HIS A 20 16.69 0.39 24.49
N GLN A 21 17.69 -0.20 25.13
CA GLN A 21 18.29 0.40 26.32
C GLN A 21 19.10 1.64 25.92
N GLU A 22 18.87 2.75 26.63
CA GLU A 22 19.58 4.01 26.35
C GLU A 22 21.08 3.93 26.65
N ARG A 23 21.51 3.09 27.61
CA ARG A 23 22.90 2.99 28.03
C ARG A 23 23.63 1.86 27.31
N ILE A 24 24.78 2.17 26.75
CA ILE A 24 25.71 1.19 26.19
C ILE A 24 26.81 0.96 27.25
N THR A 25 26.96 -0.29 27.66
CA THR A 25 28.01 -0.70 28.60
C THR A 25 28.97 -1.68 27.96
N ASP A 26 30.22 -1.70 28.44
CA ASP A 26 31.19 -2.74 28.13
C ASP A 26 30.90 -4.05 28.90
N GLU A 27 31.73 -5.09 28.68
CA GLU A 27 31.58 -6.38 29.37
C GLU A 27 31.77 -6.28 30.89
N ALA A 28 32.44 -5.24 31.39
CA ALA A 28 32.63 -4.96 32.82
C ALA A 28 31.49 -4.11 33.41
N GLY A 29 30.51 -3.68 32.59
CA GLY A 29 29.37 -2.86 33.02
C GLY A 29 29.68 -1.35 33.05
N ASN A 30 30.81 -0.89 32.53
CA ASN A 30 31.11 0.54 32.43
C ASN A 30 30.31 1.18 31.29
N GLU A 31 29.74 2.35 31.56
CA GLU A 31 28.99 3.10 30.54
C GLU A 31 29.96 3.66 29.49
N LEU A 32 29.72 3.32 28.22
CA LEU A 32 30.53 3.75 27.08
C LEU A 32 29.94 4.98 26.40
N ALA A 33 28.63 4.97 26.13
CA ALA A 33 27.90 6.05 25.53
C ALA A 33 26.40 5.88 25.75
N ALA A 34 25.62 6.95 25.57
CA ALA A 34 24.19 6.83 25.38
C ALA A 34 23.87 6.20 24.03
N ARG A 35 22.86 5.31 23.97
CA ARG A 35 22.45 4.63 22.73
C ARG A 35 22.09 5.64 21.64
N THR A 36 21.31 6.64 21.98
CA THR A 36 20.87 7.69 21.05
C THR A 36 22.05 8.45 20.46
N GLU A 37 23.09 8.77 21.25
CA GLU A 37 24.31 9.43 20.75
C GLU A 37 25.01 8.58 19.69
N GLU A 38 25.21 7.31 19.98
CA GLU A 38 25.88 6.38 19.06
C GLU A 38 25.07 6.18 17.78
N ASP A 39 23.74 6.09 17.87
CA ASP A 39 22.87 5.94 16.71
C ASP A 39 22.99 7.15 15.78
N PHE A 40 22.90 8.38 16.32
CA PHE A 40 23.03 9.59 15.50
C PHE A 40 24.44 9.76 14.91
N ARG A 41 25.47 9.35 15.63
CA ARG A 41 26.85 9.29 15.07
C ARG A 41 26.91 8.36 13.87
N LEU A 42 26.40 7.14 14.02
CA LEU A 42 26.37 6.14 12.95
C LEU A 42 25.48 6.57 11.78
N MET A 43 24.32 7.20 12.05
CA MET A 43 23.43 7.75 11.02
C MET A 43 24.14 8.82 10.19
N SER A 44 24.83 9.76 10.86
CA SER A 44 25.58 10.82 10.18
C SER A 44 26.70 10.26 9.32
N GLU A 45 27.47 9.30 9.83
CA GLU A 45 28.54 8.63 9.08
C GLU A 45 27.99 7.84 7.87
N ALA A 46 26.81 7.23 8.01
CA ALA A 46 26.16 6.50 6.93
C ALA A 46 25.42 7.42 5.93
N GLY A 47 25.33 8.71 6.19
CA GLY A 47 24.71 9.70 5.30
C GLY A 47 23.20 9.72 5.36
N VAL A 48 22.60 9.42 6.50
CA VAL A 48 21.16 9.55 6.76
C VAL A 48 20.76 11.03 6.69
N THR A 49 19.65 11.31 6.03
CA THR A 49 19.08 12.66 5.90
C THR A 49 17.65 12.77 6.43
N VAL A 50 17.04 11.62 6.76
CA VAL A 50 15.68 11.55 7.29
C VAL A 50 15.52 10.35 8.22
N ILE A 51 14.69 10.49 9.25
CA ILE A 51 14.19 9.39 10.07
C ILE A 51 12.68 9.52 10.26
N ARG A 52 12.01 8.40 10.47
CA ARG A 52 10.60 8.33 10.81
C ARG A 52 10.46 7.78 12.22
N VAL A 53 9.58 8.41 13.04
CA VAL A 53 9.46 8.11 14.47
C VAL A 53 8.02 8.24 14.96
N GLY A 54 7.68 7.57 16.03
CA GLY A 54 6.56 7.90 16.92
C GLY A 54 5.22 7.27 16.61
N GLU A 55 5.02 6.67 15.43
CA GLU A 55 3.72 6.13 15.02
C GLU A 55 3.33 4.82 15.74
N SER A 56 4.29 4.08 16.27
CA SER A 56 4.07 2.74 16.83
C SER A 56 3.84 2.70 18.34
N VAL A 57 3.77 3.84 19.01
CA VAL A 57 3.94 3.89 20.49
C VAL A 57 2.88 4.72 21.21
N TRP A 58 1.59 4.55 20.88
CA TRP A 58 0.52 5.28 21.56
C TRP A 58 0.59 5.15 23.10
N ALA A 59 0.86 3.95 23.63
CA ALA A 59 1.02 3.75 25.07
C ALA A 59 2.19 4.56 25.68
N ARG A 60 3.20 4.95 24.89
CA ARG A 60 4.27 5.83 25.33
C ARG A 60 3.83 7.30 25.36
N TRP A 61 3.04 7.71 24.33
CA TRP A 61 2.46 9.05 24.27
C TRP A 61 1.38 9.28 25.33
N GLN A 62 0.55 8.25 25.55
CA GLN A 62 -0.60 8.30 26.46
C GLN A 62 -0.69 6.97 27.21
N PRO A 63 0.08 6.80 28.30
CA PRO A 63 0.09 5.57 29.07
C PRO A 63 -1.21 5.27 29.82
N GLU A 64 -2.02 6.29 30.10
CA GLU A 64 -3.33 6.21 30.75
C GLU A 64 -4.30 7.22 30.13
N PRO A 65 -5.63 7.06 30.26
CA PRO A 65 -6.63 7.89 29.56
C PRO A 65 -6.42 9.41 29.65
N ASN A 66 -5.96 9.91 30.79
CA ASN A 66 -5.80 11.34 31.04
C ASN A 66 -4.34 11.76 31.28
N ARG A 67 -3.38 10.87 31.04
CA ARG A 67 -1.96 11.15 31.25
C ARG A 67 -1.19 11.09 29.95
N PHE A 68 -0.55 12.19 29.57
CA PHE A 68 0.29 12.30 28.41
C PHE A 68 1.74 12.45 28.81
N ASP A 69 2.63 11.74 28.15
CA ASP A 69 4.08 11.86 28.25
C ASP A 69 4.58 12.23 26.85
N LEU A 70 4.92 13.49 26.65
CA LEU A 70 5.35 14.00 25.35
C LEU A 70 6.86 14.27 25.32
N ASP A 71 7.49 14.55 26.46
CA ASP A 71 8.85 15.11 26.52
C ASP A 71 9.94 14.10 26.11
N TRP A 72 9.64 12.81 26.08
CA TRP A 72 10.61 11.77 25.74
C TRP A 72 11.19 11.89 24.33
N LEU A 73 10.45 12.45 23.38
CA LEU A 73 10.89 12.58 21.99
C LEU A 73 11.77 13.82 21.75
N GLU A 74 11.66 14.85 22.56
CA GLU A 74 12.37 16.13 22.35
C GLU A 74 13.90 15.96 22.21
N PRO A 75 14.60 15.18 23.06
CA PRO A 75 16.04 14.96 22.90
C PRO A 75 16.42 14.31 21.58
N ILE A 76 15.52 13.49 20.99
CA ILE A 76 15.75 12.83 19.70
C ILE A 76 15.60 13.84 18.57
N LEU A 77 14.57 14.69 18.63
CA LEU A 77 14.35 15.74 17.66
C LEU A 77 15.49 16.77 17.65
N ASP A 78 15.99 17.16 18.84
CA ASP A 78 17.13 18.05 18.98
C ASP A 78 18.40 17.46 18.33
N ARG A 79 18.66 16.16 18.55
CA ARG A 79 19.80 15.48 17.94
C ARG A 79 19.63 15.37 16.43
N ALA A 80 18.43 15.06 15.95
CA ALA A 80 18.13 15.03 14.52
C ALA A 80 18.43 16.40 13.90
N HIS A 81 17.95 17.48 14.50
CA HIS A 81 18.23 18.84 14.04
C HIS A 81 19.72 19.17 14.04
N ALA A 82 20.43 18.87 15.14
CA ALA A 82 21.88 19.12 15.27
C ALA A 82 22.70 18.36 14.20
N ASN A 83 22.21 17.23 13.72
CA ASN A 83 22.86 16.42 12.66
C ASN A 83 22.31 16.70 11.25
N GLY A 84 21.43 17.69 11.07
CA GLY A 84 20.81 18.01 9.76
C GLY A 84 19.86 16.92 9.23
N ILE A 85 19.32 16.08 10.13
CA ILE A 85 18.40 14.98 9.80
C ILE A 85 16.96 15.48 9.96
N GLY A 86 16.17 15.39 8.89
CA GLY A 86 14.73 15.66 8.93
C GLY A 86 13.96 14.54 9.61
N VAL A 87 12.82 14.87 10.20
CA VAL A 87 11.98 13.89 10.90
C VAL A 87 10.58 13.88 10.30
N ILE A 88 10.10 12.67 9.97
CA ILE A 88 8.69 12.40 9.71
C ILE A 88 8.10 11.86 11.00
N LEU A 89 7.20 12.62 11.64
CA LEU A 89 6.56 12.23 12.90
C LEU A 89 5.21 11.59 12.64
N GLY A 90 4.99 10.42 13.24
CA GLY A 90 3.77 9.63 13.02
C GLY A 90 2.71 9.80 14.10
N THR A 91 1.42 9.75 13.69
CA THR A 91 0.29 9.58 14.60
C THR A 91 0.12 8.11 14.97
N PRO A 92 -0.11 7.76 16.25
CA PRO A 92 0.01 6.39 16.72
C PRO A 92 -1.30 5.57 16.62
N THR A 93 -2.24 5.96 15.77
CA THR A 93 -3.62 5.46 15.77
C THR A 93 -3.78 3.97 15.47
N TYR A 94 -2.79 3.36 14.81
CA TYR A 94 -2.83 1.93 14.50
C TYR A 94 -2.29 1.02 15.63
N ALA A 95 -1.52 1.58 16.58
CA ALA A 95 -0.87 0.86 17.69
C ALA A 95 -1.58 1.13 19.02
N VAL A 96 -2.82 0.66 19.12
CA VAL A 96 -3.77 1.00 20.17
C VAL A 96 -3.38 0.40 21.53
N PRO A 97 -3.31 1.20 22.62
CA PRO A 97 -2.91 0.74 23.93
C PRO A 97 -3.96 -0.16 24.60
N ARG A 98 -3.50 -1.03 25.51
CA ARG A 98 -4.37 -2.00 26.19
C ARG A 98 -5.53 -1.37 26.94
N TRP A 99 -5.35 -0.19 27.55
CA TRP A 99 -6.41 0.48 28.30
C TRP A 99 -7.62 0.82 27.42
N VAL A 100 -7.44 1.16 26.14
CA VAL A 100 -8.55 1.39 25.20
C VAL A 100 -9.44 0.15 25.09
N PHE A 101 -8.85 -1.04 25.00
CA PHE A 101 -9.61 -2.30 24.91
C PHE A 101 -10.34 -2.65 26.19
N ILE A 102 -9.85 -2.20 27.36
CA ILE A 102 -10.48 -2.46 28.65
C ILE A 102 -11.62 -1.49 28.91
N ASP A 103 -11.35 -0.20 28.69
CA ASP A 103 -12.25 0.88 29.08
C ASP A 103 -13.30 1.19 28.00
N HIS A 104 -13.00 0.87 26.73
CA HIS A 104 -13.82 1.15 25.55
C HIS A 104 -14.01 -0.09 24.66
N PRO A 105 -14.63 -1.18 25.15
CA PRO A 105 -14.79 -2.41 24.38
C PRO A 105 -15.64 -2.26 23.11
N SER A 106 -16.45 -1.23 23.00
CA SER A 106 -17.26 -0.88 21.83
C SER A 106 -16.44 -0.54 20.58
N VAL A 107 -15.19 -0.08 20.75
CA VAL A 107 -14.32 0.27 19.63
C VAL A 107 -13.52 -0.93 19.08
N ILE A 108 -13.64 -2.11 19.69
CA ILE A 108 -12.93 -3.30 19.23
C ILE A 108 -13.50 -3.74 17.88
N ALA A 109 -12.62 -4.01 16.90
CA ALA A 109 -13.04 -4.55 15.62
C ALA A 109 -13.67 -5.95 15.76
N HIS A 110 -14.60 -6.28 14.88
CA HIS A 110 -15.24 -7.60 14.86
C HIS A 110 -14.81 -8.39 13.62
N HIS A 111 -14.69 -9.70 13.79
CA HIS A 111 -14.58 -10.67 12.70
C HIS A 111 -15.91 -10.80 11.94
N ALA A 112 -15.88 -11.39 10.74
CA ALA A 112 -17.08 -11.67 9.95
C ALA A 112 -18.13 -12.50 10.72
N THR A 113 -17.70 -13.34 11.66
CA THR A 113 -18.55 -14.11 12.58
C THR A 113 -19.28 -13.27 13.63
N GLY A 114 -18.97 -11.96 13.74
CA GLY A 114 -19.44 -11.07 14.78
C GLY A 114 -18.66 -11.13 16.11
N ALA A 115 -17.69 -12.03 16.24
CA ALA A 115 -16.86 -12.10 17.44
C ALA A 115 -15.85 -10.95 17.47
N PRO A 116 -15.59 -10.32 18.66
CA PRO A 116 -14.59 -9.29 18.78
C PRO A 116 -13.18 -9.86 18.55
N VAL A 117 -12.31 -9.04 17.94
CA VAL A 117 -10.90 -9.37 17.74
C VAL A 117 -10.16 -9.34 19.08
N ALA A 118 -9.30 -10.33 19.32
CA ALA A 118 -8.49 -10.37 20.53
C ALA A 118 -7.39 -9.28 20.52
N TYR A 119 -7.01 -8.80 21.71
CA TYR A 119 -5.84 -7.94 21.87
C TYR A 119 -4.55 -8.72 21.58
N GLY A 120 -3.51 -8.00 21.15
CA GLY A 120 -2.17 -8.56 20.92
C GLY A 120 -1.71 -8.47 19.47
N HIS A 121 -2.53 -7.87 18.60
CA HIS A 121 -2.18 -7.47 17.24
C HIS A 121 -2.41 -5.97 17.06
N ARG A 122 -1.87 -5.36 16.01
CA ARG A 122 -2.14 -3.95 15.65
C ARG A 122 -3.43 -3.82 14.84
N GLN A 123 -4.02 -2.61 14.77
CA GLN A 123 -5.19 -2.28 13.95
C GLN A 123 -6.48 -3.06 14.31
N ASN A 124 -6.63 -3.45 15.56
CA ASN A 124 -7.75 -4.28 16.04
C ASN A 124 -8.97 -3.46 16.47
N VAL A 125 -9.21 -2.31 15.85
CA VAL A 125 -10.26 -1.36 16.23
C VAL A 125 -11.14 -0.99 15.05
N ASP A 126 -12.37 -0.63 15.34
CA ASP A 126 -13.27 0.00 14.39
C ASP A 126 -12.93 1.48 14.25
N TYR A 127 -12.08 1.80 13.27
CA TYR A 127 -11.67 3.18 12.98
C TYR A 127 -12.78 4.03 12.36
N SER A 128 -13.91 3.44 11.98
CA SER A 128 -15.11 4.18 11.54
C SER A 128 -15.91 4.72 12.73
N SER A 129 -15.73 4.14 13.93
CA SER A 129 -16.41 4.51 15.16
C SER A 129 -16.13 5.97 15.56
N VAL A 130 -17.20 6.71 15.87
CA VAL A 130 -17.11 8.07 16.41
C VAL A 130 -16.36 8.07 17.76
N GLU A 131 -16.60 7.05 18.60
CA GLU A 131 -15.92 6.90 19.88
C GLU A 131 -14.41 6.71 19.70
N PHE A 132 -13.99 5.86 18.76
CA PHE A 132 -12.57 5.67 18.48
C PHE A 132 -11.90 6.96 17.99
N ARG A 133 -12.54 7.70 17.11
CA ARG A 133 -12.04 9.01 16.66
C ARG A 133 -11.91 10.01 17.82
N ALA A 134 -12.87 10.01 18.74
CA ALA A 134 -12.81 10.85 19.96
C ALA A 134 -11.64 10.46 20.89
N LEU A 135 -11.21 9.20 20.92
CA LEU A 135 -10.03 8.74 21.64
C LEU A 135 -8.73 9.13 20.92
N CYS A 136 -8.71 9.11 19.59
CA CYS A 136 -7.54 9.49 18.79
C CYS A 136 -7.27 11.00 18.79
N GLU A 137 -8.30 11.84 18.77
CA GLU A 137 -8.18 13.29 18.62
C GLU A 137 -7.26 13.94 19.67
N PRO A 138 -7.38 13.65 20.98
CA PRO A 138 -6.51 14.26 21.99
C PRO A 138 -5.04 13.89 21.81
N VAL A 139 -4.72 12.63 21.52
CA VAL A 139 -3.32 12.20 21.36
C VAL A 139 -2.69 12.81 20.12
N ILE A 140 -3.40 12.81 18.98
CA ILE A 140 -2.93 13.46 17.75
C ILE A 140 -2.70 14.95 17.98
N THR A 141 -3.70 15.65 18.54
CA THR A 141 -3.64 17.10 18.77
C THR A 141 -2.45 17.46 19.64
N LYS A 142 -2.26 16.78 20.79
CA LYS A 142 -1.16 17.08 21.70
C LYS A 142 0.22 16.82 21.10
N ILE A 143 0.39 15.74 20.35
CA ILE A 143 1.65 15.45 19.65
C ILE A 143 1.93 16.55 18.60
N VAL A 144 0.94 16.91 17.79
CA VAL A 144 1.15 17.90 16.73
C VAL A 144 1.37 19.30 17.31
N GLU A 145 0.57 19.75 18.28
CA GLU A 145 0.76 21.05 18.95
C GLU A 145 2.13 21.16 19.62
N ARG A 146 2.64 20.07 20.22
CA ARG A 146 3.94 20.06 20.89
C ARG A 146 5.10 20.21 19.92
N TYR A 147 5.01 19.57 18.75
CA TYR A 147 6.17 19.36 17.88
C TYR A 147 6.10 20.00 16.49
N ALA A 148 4.96 20.55 16.06
CA ALA A 148 4.84 21.11 14.73
C ALA A 148 5.83 22.26 14.43
N SER A 149 6.24 23.01 15.44
CA SER A 149 7.22 24.10 15.30
C SER A 149 8.68 23.64 15.43
N HIS A 150 8.94 22.37 15.75
CA HIS A 150 10.31 21.88 15.91
C HIS A 150 11.04 21.86 14.56
N PRO A 151 12.26 22.41 14.46
CA PRO A 151 12.95 22.63 13.18
C PRO A 151 13.35 21.34 12.45
N SER A 152 13.41 20.19 13.13
CA SER A 152 13.67 18.89 12.48
C SER A 152 12.43 18.31 11.79
N ILE A 153 11.19 18.71 12.18
CA ILE A 153 9.97 18.12 11.62
C ILE A 153 9.74 18.65 10.21
N ILE A 154 9.82 17.73 9.23
CA ILE A 154 9.61 18.01 7.81
C ILE A 154 8.26 17.51 7.31
N GLY A 155 7.64 16.55 7.98
CA GLY A 155 6.35 15.98 7.58
C GLY A 155 5.72 15.12 8.65
N TRP A 156 4.50 14.68 8.36
CA TRP A 156 3.64 13.93 9.26
C TRP A 156 3.13 12.67 8.56
N GLN A 157 3.27 11.54 9.24
CA GLN A 157 2.61 10.31 8.84
C GLN A 157 1.34 10.14 9.66
N ILE A 158 0.19 10.08 8.99
CA ILE A 158 -1.08 9.73 9.63
C ILE A 158 -1.31 8.23 9.54
N ASP A 159 -1.60 7.58 10.66
CA ASP A 159 -1.80 6.12 10.72
C ASP A 159 -0.62 5.31 10.15
N ASN A 160 -0.79 4.00 9.96
CA ASN A 160 0.19 3.13 9.32
C ASN A 160 -0.50 1.96 8.63
N GLU A 161 -0.21 1.73 7.35
CA GLU A 161 -0.75 0.63 6.54
C GLU A 161 -2.27 0.45 6.70
N PRO A 162 -3.08 1.50 6.47
CA PRO A 162 -4.51 1.48 6.75
C PRO A 162 -5.24 0.41 5.93
N GLY A 163 -6.42 0.00 6.41
CA GLY A 163 -7.28 -0.95 5.71
C GLY A 163 -6.80 -2.41 5.76
N ALA A 164 -5.99 -2.79 6.77
CA ALA A 164 -5.45 -4.15 6.89
C ALA A 164 -6.53 -5.24 6.99
N TYR A 165 -7.68 -4.91 7.54
CA TYR A 165 -8.80 -5.82 7.76
C TYR A 165 -10.11 -5.20 7.28
N LEU A 166 -11.08 -6.05 6.95
CA LEU A 166 -12.48 -5.65 6.80
C LEU A 166 -13.13 -5.56 8.17
N LEU A 167 -13.86 -4.48 8.42
CA LEU A 167 -14.58 -4.26 9.67
C LEU A 167 -15.98 -4.87 9.60
N HIS A 168 -16.39 -5.59 10.65
CA HIS A 168 -17.69 -6.26 10.71
C HIS A 168 -18.54 -5.85 11.92
N ASN A 169 -18.23 -4.70 12.51
CA ASN A 169 -19.00 -4.12 13.61
C ASN A 169 -20.43 -3.79 13.20
N ASP A 170 -21.36 -3.75 14.15
CA ASP A 170 -22.76 -3.44 13.86
C ASP A 170 -22.92 -2.07 13.20
N GLY A 171 -22.23 -1.04 13.71
CA GLY A 171 -22.25 0.31 13.12
C GLY A 171 -21.72 0.36 11.68
N VAL A 172 -20.72 -0.47 11.35
CA VAL A 172 -20.21 -0.60 9.97
C VAL A 172 -21.27 -1.22 9.07
N PHE A 173 -21.97 -2.24 9.55
CA PHE A 173 -23.02 -2.89 8.78
C PHE A 173 -24.25 -1.99 8.61
N ASP A 174 -24.63 -1.20 9.64
CA ASP A 174 -25.71 -0.23 9.53
C ASP A 174 -25.36 0.87 8.52
N SER A 175 -24.16 1.43 8.57
CA SER A 175 -23.71 2.42 7.58
C SER A 175 -23.61 1.86 6.16
N PHE A 176 -23.39 0.55 6.01
CA PHE A 176 -23.46 -0.11 4.71
C PHE A 176 -24.90 -0.16 4.18
N LYS A 177 -25.89 -0.54 5.03
CA LYS A 177 -27.31 -0.50 4.65
C LYS A 177 -27.75 0.90 4.24
N ASP A 178 -27.30 1.93 4.96
CA ASP A 178 -27.59 3.32 4.62
C ASP A 178 -27.00 3.71 3.26
N SER A 179 -25.74 3.31 2.98
CA SER A 179 -25.12 3.58 1.67
C SER A 179 -25.86 2.90 0.52
N LEU A 180 -26.44 1.72 0.74
CA LEU A 180 -27.26 1.04 -0.28
C LEU A 180 -28.62 1.72 -0.47
N ARG A 181 -29.22 2.27 0.60
CA ARG A 181 -30.44 3.09 0.48
C ARG A 181 -30.21 4.33 -0.37
N ASP A 182 -29.08 4.99 -0.13
CA ASP A 182 -28.72 6.20 -0.88
C ASP A 182 -28.44 5.88 -2.36
N GLU A 183 -27.76 4.75 -2.65
CA GLU A 183 -27.37 4.35 -4.00
C GLU A 183 -28.58 3.84 -4.83
N TYR A 184 -29.42 2.97 -4.25
CA TYR A 184 -30.50 2.28 -4.97
C TYR A 184 -31.87 2.89 -4.79
N GLY A 185 -32.07 3.77 -3.82
CA GLY A 185 -33.29 4.51 -3.53
C GLY A 185 -34.47 3.65 -3.01
N SER A 186 -34.54 2.37 -3.40
CA SER A 186 -35.58 1.43 -2.96
C SER A 186 -35.05 0.00 -2.90
N ILE A 187 -35.71 -0.83 -2.09
CA ILE A 187 -35.36 -2.24 -1.98
C ILE A 187 -35.64 -3.00 -3.28
N ASP A 188 -36.67 -2.63 -4.02
CA ASP A 188 -36.96 -3.21 -5.32
C ASP A 188 -35.87 -2.86 -6.33
N GLY A 189 -35.33 -1.63 -6.29
CA GLY A 189 -34.18 -1.22 -7.07
C GLY A 189 -32.94 -2.08 -6.78
N LEU A 190 -32.63 -2.30 -5.51
CA LEU A 190 -31.53 -3.18 -5.08
C LEU A 190 -31.75 -4.62 -5.54
N ASN A 191 -32.95 -5.20 -5.29
CA ASN A 191 -33.30 -6.56 -5.70
C ASN A 191 -33.12 -6.78 -7.20
N ALA A 192 -33.55 -5.82 -8.02
CA ALA A 192 -33.42 -5.86 -9.46
C ALA A 192 -31.96 -5.74 -9.90
N ALA A 193 -31.21 -4.77 -9.35
CA ALA A 193 -29.82 -4.51 -9.71
C ALA A 193 -28.90 -5.70 -9.37
N TRP A 194 -29.11 -6.37 -8.24
CA TRP A 194 -28.28 -7.50 -7.81
C TRP A 194 -28.82 -8.87 -8.25
N GLY A 195 -29.99 -8.92 -8.91
CA GLY A 195 -30.60 -10.16 -9.35
C GLY A 195 -30.99 -11.09 -8.20
N LEU A 196 -31.51 -10.54 -7.08
CA LEU A 196 -31.79 -11.29 -5.86
C LEU A 196 -32.97 -12.26 -5.94
N THR A 197 -33.63 -12.36 -7.09
CA THR A 197 -34.56 -13.46 -7.38
C THR A 197 -33.84 -14.82 -7.46
N TYR A 198 -32.56 -14.83 -7.78
CA TYR A 198 -31.73 -16.03 -7.80
C TYR A 198 -31.59 -16.60 -6.37
N TRP A 199 -31.86 -17.88 -6.21
CA TRP A 199 -31.89 -18.63 -4.94
C TRP A 199 -32.78 -18.02 -3.85
N SER A 200 -33.81 -17.25 -4.25
CA SER A 200 -34.77 -16.62 -3.34
C SER A 200 -34.13 -15.63 -2.35
N HIS A 201 -33.10 -14.91 -2.77
CA HIS A 201 -32.43 -13.90 -1.95
C HIS A 201 -33.16 -12.54 -1.91
N ALA A 202 -34.30 -12.38 -2.62
CA ALA A 202 -35.05 -11.13 -2.65
C ALA A 202 -35.42 -10.64 -1.24
N LEU A 203 -35.11 -9.37 -1.01
CA LEU A 203 -35.35 -8.68 0.27
C LEU A 203 -36.66 -7.90 0.24
N ARG A 204 -37.33 -7.74 1.40
CA ARG A 204 -38.54 -6.92 1.56
C ARG A 204 -38.19 -5.50 2.01
N ASP A 205 -37.05 -5.37 2.71
CA ASP A 205 -36.55 -4.12 3.26
C ASP A 205 -35.02 -4.18 3.35
N PHE A 206 -34.33 -3.03 3.43
CA PHE A 206 -32.88 -2.98 3.65
C PHE A 206 -32.47 -3.59 4.99
N GLU A 207 -33.37 -3.65 5.98
CA GLU A 207 -33.11 -4.32 7.25
C GLU A 207 -33.05 -5.84 7.14
N ASP A 208 -33.63 -6.42 6.07
CA ASP A 208 -33.52 -7.86 5.78
C ASP A 208 -32.11 -8.25 5.22
N LEU A 209 -31.23 -7.27 4.97
CA LEU A 209 -29.89 -7.55 4.43
C LEU A 209 -29.10 -8.43 5.41
N TRP A 210 -28.53 -9.51 4.90
CA TRP A 210 -27.72 -10.44 5.70
C TRP A 210 -26.28 -9.94 5.86
N ARG A 211 -25.58 -10.42 6.90
CA ARG A 211 -24.16 -10.15 7.09
C ARG A 211 -23.32 -10.76 5.97
N PRO A 212 -22.15 -10.16 5.61
CA PRO A 212 -21.33 -10.63 4.48
C PRO A 212 -20.56 -11.93 4.77
N ASP A 213 -20.81 -12.62 5.88
CA ASP A 213 -20.19 -13.90 6.19
C ASP A 213 -20.80 -15.02 5.33
N GLY A 214 -19.92 -15.75 4.61
CA GLY A 214 -20.33 -16.81 3.71
C GLY A 214 -21.15 -16.37 2.48
N ASN A 215 -21.20 -15.08 2.18
CA ASN A 215 -21.95 -14.55 1.05
C ASN A 215 -21.34 -14.97 -0.30
N THR A 216 -22.21 -15.29 -1.27
CA THR A 216 -21.82 -15.73 -2.61
C THR A 216 -22.28 -14.78 -3.73
N ASN A 217 -23.01 -13.72 -3.40
CA ASN A 217 -23.51 -12.74 -4.40
C ASN A 217 -22.38 -11.76 -4.79
N PRO A 218 -21.94 -11.72 -6.07
CA PRO A 218 -20.85 -10.86 -6.52
C PRO A 218 -21.12 -9.36 -6.33
N SER A 219 -22.36 -8.91 -6.59
CA SER A 219 -22.74 -7.50 -6.44
C SER A 219 -22.63 -7.06 -4.97
N TYR A 220 -23.10 -7.91 -4.05
CA TYR A 220 -22.95 -7.68 -2.62
C TYR A 220 -21.48 -7.56 -2.22
N LEU A 221 -20.63 -8.53 -2.66
CA LEU A 221 -19.21 -8.56 -2.29
C LEU A 221 -18.48 -7.30 -2.78
N LEU A 222 -18.76 -6.86 -4.00
CA LEU A 222 -18.20 -5.61 -4.55
C LEU A 222 -18.69 -4.38 -3.78
N ALA A 223 -19.98 -4.27 -3.50
CA ALA A 223 -20.54 -3.16 -2.74
C ALA A 223 -19.94 -3.11 -1.32
N TRP A 224 -19.77 -4.26 -0.66
CA TRP A 224 -19.14 -4.35 0.64
C TRP A 224 -17.69 -3.86 0.63
N ARG A 225 -16.89 -4.26 -0.40
CA ARG A 225 -15.50 -3.83 -0.54
C ARG A 225 -15.39 -2.31 -0.80
N LYS A 226 -16.25 -1.75 -1.66
CA LYS A 226 -16.35 -0.30 -1.88
C LYS A 226 -16.65 0.46 -0.60
N HIS A 227 -17.60 -0.05 0.19
CA HIS A 227 -17.96 0.54 1.49
C HIS A 227 -16.77 0.54 2.46
N GLN A 228 -16.07 -0.59 2.60
CA GLN A 228 -14.87 -0.71 3.45
C GLN A 228 -13.77 0.28 3.03
N ALA A 229 -13.50 0.39 1.74
CA ALA A 229 -12.51 1.33 1.21
C ALA A 229 -12.90 2.80 1.49
N ARG A 230 -14.18 3.13 1.42
CA ARG A 230 -14.70 4.44 1.78
C ARG A 230 -14.45 4.76 3.26
N LEU A 231 -14.71 3.83 4.17
CA LEU A 231 -14.47 4.02 5.61
C LEU A 231 -12.99 4.30 5.92
N THR A 232 -12.09 3.56 5.27
CA THR A 232 -10.63 3.79 5.40
C THR A 232 -10.25 5.19 4.89
N LYS A 233 -10.73 5.58 3.72
CA LYS A 233 -10.49 6.92 3.15
C LYS A 233 -11.01 8.03 4.06
N GLU A 234 -12.21 7.89 4.59
CA GLU A 234 -12.82 8.85 5.51
C GLU A 234 -12.02 8.99 6.82
N PHE A 235 -11.46 7.89 7.35
CA PHE A 235 -10.62 7.93 8.53
C PHE A 235 -9.29 8.67 8.27
N LEU A 236 -8.66 8.42 7.13
CA LEU A 236 -7.45 9.15 6.73
C LEU A 236 -7.73 10.63 6.47
N GLN A 237 -8.84 10.96 5.80
CA GLN A 237 -9.24 12.35 5.58
C GLN A 237 -9.48 13.09 6.89
N TRP A 238 -10.16 12.45 7.85
CA TRP A 238 -10.39 13.02 9.17
C TRP A 238 -9.08 13.30 9.89
N GLN A 239 -8.12 12.35 9.91
CA GLN A 239 -6.80 12.57 10.52
C GLN A 239 -6.04 13.69 9.81
N ARG A 240 -6.01 13.67 8.47
CA ARG A 240 -5.38 14.74 7.68
C ARG A 240 -5.92 16.11 8.04
N ASP A 241 -7.24 16.24 8.11
CA ASP A 241 -7.89 17.53 8.37
C ASP A 241 -7.62 18.02 9.80
N LEU A 242 -7.49 17.11 10.75
CA LEU A 242 -7.09 17.42 12.12
C LEU A 242 -5.62 17.90 12.16
N VAL A 243 -4.70 17.13 11.60
CA VAL A 243 -3.26 17.46 11.57
C VAL A 243 -3.00 18.75 10.78
N ARG A 244 -3.68 18.95 9.65
CA ARG A 244 -3.51 20.12 8.78
C ARG A 244 -3.76 21.46 9.48
N LYS A 245 -4.65 21.49 10.45
CA LYS A 245 -4.97 22.71 11.23
C LYS A 245 -3.85 23.14 12.16
N LEU A 246 -2.94 22.24 12.49
CA LEU A 246 -1.97 22.39 13.57
C LEU A 246 -0.52 22.48 13.09
N ILE A 247 -0.22 21.95 11.90
CA ILE A 247 1.15 21.86 11.37
C ILE A 247 1.67 23.19 10.81
N ALA A 248 2.99 23.33 10.78
CA ALA A 248 3.65 24.49 10.23
C ALA A 248 3.59 24.52 8.68
N PRO A 249 3.63 25.71 8.06
CA PRO A 249 3.75 25.82 6.60
C PRO A 249 4.97 25.09 6.06
N GLY A 250 4.80 24.38 4.95
CA GLY A 250 5.86 23.61 4.30
C GLY A 250 5.98 22.16 4.78
N GLN A 251 5.33 21.77 5.88
CA GLN A 251 5.24 20.37 6.29
C GLN A 251 4.18 19.62 5.47
N PHE A 252 4.51 18.40 5.05
CA PHE A 252 3.60 17.54 4.29
C PHE A 252 2.91 16.51 5.18
N ILE A 253 1.79 15.96 4.69
CA ILE A 253 1.08 14.85 5.31
C ILE A 253 1.11 13.66 4.37
N THR A 254 1.50 12.50 4.89
CA THR A 254 1.51 11.22 4.19
C THR A 254 0.99 10.09 5.09
N THR A 255 0.91 8.86 4.55
CA THR A 255 0.73 7.62 5.32
C THR A 255 1.58 6.53 4.69
N CYS A 256 1.99 5.51 5.46
CA CYS A 256 2.63 4.33 4.91
C CYS A 256 1.58 3.46 4.21
N VAL A 257 1.59 3.42 2.88
CA VAL A 257 0.64 2.61 2.10
C VAL A 257 1.21 1.21 1.90
N ALA A 258 0.51 0.19 2.38
CA ALA A 258 0.71 -1.18 1.92
C ALA A 258 -0.29 -1.46 0.79
N ILE A 259 0.21 -1.63 -0.42
CA ILE A 259 -0.62 -1.78 -1.63
C ILE A 259 -1.57 -2.98 -1.50
N ASN A 260 -2.80 -2.82 -1.96
CA ASN A 260 -3.84 -3.86 -2.00
C ASN A 260 -4.26 -4.42 -0.63
N ARG A 261 -4.26 -3.58 0.40
CA ARG A 261 -4.92 -3.96 1.66
C ARG A 261 -6.42 -4.20 1.46
N PRO A 262 -7.03 -5.17 2.18
CA PRO A 262 -8.43 -5.57 1.96
C PRO A 262 -9.45 -4.44 2.09
N GLY A 263 -9.29 -3.56 3.07
CA GLY A 263 -10.20 -2.45 3.35
C GLY A 263 -9.84 -1.14 2.65
N MET A 264 -9.07 -1.16 1.55
CA MET A 264 -8.54 0.05 0.94
C MET A 264 -8.63 0.02 -0.59
N ASP A 265 -8.97 1.14 -1.19
CA ASP A 265 -8.69 1.41 -2.59
C ASP A 265 -7.37 2.18 -2.69
N THR A 266 -6.34 1.51 -3.16
CA THR A 266 -4.97 2.05 -3.24
C THR A 266 -4.89 3.38 -3.99
N PHE A 267 -5.67 3.56 -5.06
CA PHE A 267 -5.61 4.78 -5.88
C PHE A 267 -6.43 5.93 -5.29
N SER A 268 -7.54 5.65 -4.62
CA SER A 268 -8.40 6.69 -4.07
C SER A 268 -7.83 7.39 -2.82
N ILE A 269 -6.95 6.73 -2.07
CA ILE A 269 -6.36 7.33 -0.85
C ILE A 269 -5.39 8.48 -1.14
N GLY A 270 -4.83 8.55 -2.35
CA GLY A 270 -3.94 9.63 -2.76
C GLY A 270 -4.54 11.03 -2.59
N GLU A 271 -5.86 11.16 -2.70
CA GLU A 271 -6.60 12.41 -2.48
C GLU A 271 -6.50 12.91 -1.02
N SER A 272 -6.26 12.01 -0.07
CA SER A 272 -6.12 12.32 1.35
C SER A 272 -4.71 12.77 1.75
N LEU A 273 -3.73 12.71 0.84
CA LEU A 273 -2.32 12.89 1.12
C LEU A 273 -1.71 14.04 0.31
N ASP A 274 -0.71 14.72 0.87
CA ASP A 274 0.12 15.68 0.11
C ASP A 274 1.14 14.97 -0.76
N ALA A 275 1.79 13.93 -0.22
CA ALA A 275 2.71 13.07 -0.93
C ALA A 275 2.30 11.60 -0.75
N THR A 276 2.39 10.82 -1.82
CA THR A 276 2.25 9.36 -1.71
C THR A 276 3.49 8.78 -1.05
N SER A 277 3.31 7.92 -0.05
CA SER A 277 4.37 7.06 0.43
C SER A 277 3.92 5.61 0.52
N VAL A 278 4.81 4.71 0.19
CA VAL A 278 4.50 3.28 0.04
C VAL A 278 5.57 2.43 0.71
N ASN A 279 5.13 1.35 1.34
CA ASN A 279 6.01 0.31 1.85
C ASN A 279 6.35 -0.65 0.70
N VAL A 280 7.60 -0.60 0.25
CA VAL A 280 8.09 -1.35 -0.93
C VAL A 280 8.91 -2.54 -0.45
N TYR A 281 8.27 -3.66 -0.19
CA TYR A 281 8.98 -4.91 0.14
C TYR A 281 9.11 -5.80 -1.10
N TYR A 282 10.26 -6.43 -1.25
CA TYR A 282 10.60 -7.26 -2.40
C TYR A 282 11.39 -8.50 -1.96
N ALA A 283 11.34 -9.56 -2.76
CA ALA A 283 12.14 -10.75 -2.53
C ALA A 283 13.62 -10.46 -2.85
N SER A 284 14.50 -10.72 -1.89
CA SER A 284 15.96 -10.56 -2.05
C SER A 284 16.59 -11.74 -2.77
N GLN A 285 17.91 -11.69 -2.97
CA GLN A 285 18.72 -12.72 -3.62
C GLN A 285 18.16 -13.09 -5.00
N ASP A 286 17.90 -14.35 -5.27
CA ASP A 286 17.37 -14.83 -6.55
C ASP A 286 15.96 -14.29 -6.84
N GLY A 287 15.26 -13.78 -5.83
CA GLY A 287 13.97 -13.12 -5.98
C GLY A 287 14.01 -11.76 -6.70
N LEU A 288 15.19 -11.19 -6.95
CA LEU A 288 15.40 -9.99 -7.78
C LEU A 288 15.91 -10.32 -9.20
N GLU A 289 15.98 -11.60 -9.57
CA GLU A 289 16.44 -11.99 -10.91
C GLU A 289 15.47 -11.55 -12.02
N HIS A 290 16.01 -11.45 -13.23
CA HIS A 290 15.19 -11.18 -14.41
C HIS A 290 14.28 -12.39 -14.71
N PRO A 291 13.00 -12.19 -15.10
CA PRO A 291 12.01 -13.26 -15.28
C PRO A 291 12.34 -14.30 -16.35
N THR A 292 13.35 -14.09 -17.18
CA THR A 292 13.79 -15.06 -18.21
C THR A 292 14.54 -16.27 -17.65
N ARG A 293 14.97 -16.23 -16.39
CA ARG A 293 15.60 -17.37 -15.74
C ARG A 293 14.53 -18.18 -15.02
N GLN A 294 14.28 -19.40 -15.50
CA GLN A 294 13.40 -20.34 -14.78
C GLN A 294 14.00 -20.60 -13.37
N PRO A 295 13.20 -20.54 -12.32
CA PRO A 295 13.65 -20.93 -10.99
C PRO A 295 14.26 -22.34 -11.07
N SER A 296 15.43 -22.55 -10.47
CA SER A 296 16.01 -23.89 -10.37
C SER A 296 14.99 -24.84 -9.72
N PRO A 297 14.73 -26.04 -10.29
CA PRO A 297 13.79 -26.97 -9.69
C PRO A 297 14.13 -27.25 -8.23
N GLY A 298 13.23 -27.00 -7.31
CA GLY A 298 13.38 -27.21 -5.87
C GLY A 298 13.84 -26.00 -5.06
N VAL A 299 14.11 -24.85 -5.67
CA VAL A 299 14.42 -23.58 -4.99
C VAL A 299 13.40 -22.52 -5.41
N ALA A 300 12.13 -22.77 -5.17
CA ALA A 300 11.23 -21.66 -5.02
C ALA A 300 11.56 -21.03 -3.66
N ALA A 301 12.29 -19.93 -3.65
CA ALA A 301 12.36 -19.11 -2.45
C ALA A 301 10.91 -18.76 -2.10
N PRO A 302 10.36 -19.23 -0.97
CA PRO A 302 9.01 -18.83 -0.59
C PRO A 302 9.06 -17.33 -0.36
N ALA A 303 8.52 -16.57 -1.34
CA ALA A 303 8.25 -15.17 -1.09
C ALA A 303 7.34 -15.09 0.14
N PRO A 304 7.57 -14.16 1.06
CA PRO A 304 6.64 -13.92 2.15
C PRO A 304 5.22 -13.78 1.60
N ILE A 305 4.23 -14.27 2.32
CA ILE A 305 2.81 -14.26 1.86
C ILE A 305 2.36 -12.88 1.41
N TRP A 306 2.93 -11.82 2.00
CA TRP A 306 2.66 -10.42 1.65
C TRP A 306 3.53 -9.86 0.50
N VAL A 307 4.53 -10.61 0.01
CA VAL A 307 5.28 -10.28 -1.21
C VAL A 307 4.89 -11.28 -2.30
N PRO A 308 3.70 -11.12 -2.89
CA PRO A 308 3.15 -12.12 -3.82
C PRO A 308 3.87 -12.17 -5.15
N LEU A 309 4.65 -11.14 -5.46
CA LEU A 309 5.31 -10.92 -6.72
C LEU A 309 6.83 -11.03 -6.55
N THR A 310 7.49 -11.65 -7.51
CA THR A 310 8.95 -11.85 -7.51
C THR A 310 9.55 -11.38 -8.83
N GLY A 311 10.86 -11.15 -8.84
CA GLY A 311 11.61 -10.65 -9.99
C GLY A 311 11.83 -9.14 -9.97
N ALA A 312 12.77 -8.67 -10.77
CA ALA A 312 13.06 -7.25 -10.90
C ALA A 312 11.87 -6.44 -11.42
N SER A 313 11.06 -7.03 -12.30
CA SER A 313 9.81 -6.44 -12.80
C SER A 313 8.79 -6.19 -11.69
N ALA A 314 8.74 -7.06 -10.66
CA ALA A 314 7.84 -6.90 -9.53
C ALA A 314 8.19 -5.66 -8.69
N LEU A 315 9.48 -5.42 -8.43
CA LEU A 315 9.93 -4.20 -7.73
C LEU A 315 9.54 -2.94 -8.51
N ASN A 316 9.73 -2.95 -9.83
CA ASN A 316 9.31 -1.85 -10.69
C ASN A 316 7.79 -1.65 -10.69
N LEU A 317 7.02 -2.73 -10.77
CA LEU A 317 5.55 -2.68 -10.72
C LEU A 317 5.04 -2.04 -9.42
N ILE A 318 5.63 -2.39 -8.27
CA ILE A 318 5.28 -1.77 -6.98
C ILE A 318 5.59 -0.27 -7.01
N CYS A 319 6.75 0.13 -7.51
CA CYS A 319 7.15 1.54 -7.62
C CYS A 319 6.24 2.31 -8.58
N ASP A 320 5.91 1.75 -9.73
CA ASP A 320 5.01 2.38 -10.70
C ASP A 320 3.55 2.44 -10.19
N THR A 321 3.13 1.46 -9.37
CA THR A 321 1.86 1.55 -8.65
C THR A 321 1.88 2.70 -7.65
N ALA A 322 2.94 2.83 -6.86
CA ALA A 322 3.13 3.93 -5.92
C ALA A 322 3.04 5.29 -6.62
N ARG A 323 3.77 5.45 -7.73
CA ARG A 323 3.71 6.66 -8.56
C ARG A 323 2.32 6.89 -9.15
N GLY A 324 1.62 5.82 -9.51
CA GLY A 324 0.26 5.84 -10.05
C GLY A 324 -0.77 6.40 -9.07
N ILE A 325 -0.60 6.27 -7.76
CA ILE A 325 -1.57 6.71 -6.74
C ILE A 325 -1.92 8.21 -6.89
N LYS A 326 -0.92 9.07 -7.15
CA LYS A 326 -1.14 10.51 -7.41
C LYS A 326 -0.68 10.96 -8.79
N GLN A 327 -0.19 10.06 -9.63
CA GLN A 327 0.45 10.39 -10.92
C GLN A 327 1.68 11.31 -10.77
N GLU A 328 2.35 11.23 -9.63
CA GLU A 328 3.50 12.04 -9.22
C GLU A 328 4.60 11.15 -8.63
N ASN A 329 5.81 11.70 -8.46
CA ASN A 329 6.86 11.03 -7.71
C ASN A 329 6.40 10.71 -6.28
N PHE A 330 7.03 9.74 -5.64
CA PHE A 330 6.55 9.14 -4.40
C PHE A 330 7.68 8.96 -3.39
N LEU A 331 7.31 8.59 -2.18
CA LEU A 331 8.23 8.27 -1.10
C LEU A 331 8.18 6.77 -0.82
N VAL A 332 9.32 6.18 -0.53
CA VAL A 332 9.41 4.83 0.03
C VAL A 332 9.64 4.96 1.52
N THR A 333 8.59 4.71 2.31
CA THR A 333 8.62 4.86 3.77
C THR A 333 9.03 3.59 4.50
N GLU A 334 9.00 2.46 3.82
CA GLU A 334 9.59 1.22 4.31
C GLU A 334 10.09 0.38 3.14
N THR A 335 11.27 -0.18 3.31
CA THR A 335 11.80 -1.24 2.44
C THR A 335 12.74 -2.14 3.23
N ASN A 336 13.24 -3.20 2.61
CA ASN A 336 14.07 -4.22 3.25
C ASN A 336 15.34 -3.64 3.87
N GLY A 337 15.42 -3.47 5.19
CA GLY A 337 16.69 -3.15 5.88
C GLY A 337 17.70 -4.30 5.79
N SER A 338 17.23 -5.54 5.91
CA SER A 338 18.01 -6.76 5.72
C SER A 338 17.07 -7.89 5.28
N SER A 339 17.07 -9.05 5.95
CA SER A 339 16.08 -10.09 5.74
C SER A 339 14.71 -9.66 6.24
N ILE A 340 13.64 -10.01 5.52
CA ILE A 340 12.26 -9.75 5.95
C ILE A 340 11.65 -11.05 6.49
N SER A 341 11.25 -11.04 7.77
CA SER A 341 10.63 -12.20 8.41
C SER A 341 9.85 -11.83 9.67
N GLN A 342 8.64 -12.35 9.79
CA GLN A 342 7.86 -12.30 11.03
C GLN A 342 7.94 -13.63 11.77
N GLY A 343 9.05 -13.85 12.47
CA GLY A 343 9.31 -15.06 13.23
C GLY A 343 10.12 -16.13 12.47
N PRO A 344 10.53 -17.19 13.15
CA PRO A 344 11.52 -18.15 12.62
C PRO A 344 10.98 -19.09 11.53
N ALA A 345 9.66 -19.16 11.37
CA ALA A 345 9.03 -20.03 10.37
C ALA A 345 9.13 -19.48 8.94
N MET A 346 9.55 -18.23 8.78
CA MET A 346 9.68 -17.59 7.48
C MET A 346 11.14 -17.58 7.04
N ALA A 347 11.35 -17.86 5.75
CA ALA A 347 12.69 -17.81 5.18
C ALA A 347 13.21 -16.39 5.16
N ALA A 348 14.32 -16.16 5.86
CA ALA A 348 14.99 -14.87 5.94
C ALA A 348 16.18 -14.84 4.99
N PHE A 349 16.09 -14.05 3.92
CA PHE A 349 17.14 -13.91 2.92
C PHE A 349 17.71 -12.49 2.95
N PRO A 350 18.89 -12.25 3.56
CA PRO A 350 19.56 -10.97 3.45
C PRO A 350 20.06 -10.74 2.02
N HIS A 351 20.25 -9.50 1.64
CA HIS A 351 20.72 -9.13 0.30
C HIS A 351 22.08 -9.76 -0.06
N TYR A 352 22.24 -10.14 -1.33
CA TYR A 352 23.58 -10.36 -1.90
C TYR A 352 24.38 -9.05 -1.92
N PRO A 353 25.73 -9.09 -1.97
CA PRO A 353 26.54 -7.90 -2.15
C PRO A 353 26.07 -7.09 -3.37
N GLY A 354 25.79 -5.81 -3.17
CA GLY A 354 25.33 -4.89 -4.20
C GLY A 354 23.82 -4.83 -4.45
N GLN A 355 23.04 -5.84 -4.04
CA GLN A 355 21.58 -5.82 -4.24
C GLN A 355 20.88 -4.71 -3.44
N PHE A 356 21.38 -4.38 -2.27
CA PHE A 356 20.86 -3.27 -1.47
C PHE A 356 20.88 -1.96 -2.25
N LYS A 357 22.02 -1.64 -2.87
CA LYS A 357 22.20 -0.47 -3.73
C LYS A 357 21.39 -0.59 -5.03
N GLN A 358 21.34 -1.78 -5.64
CA GLN A 358 20.56 -2.04 -6.84
C GLN A 358 19.07 -1.70 -6.62
N ALA A 359 18.48 -2.17 -5.52
CA ALA A 359 17.09 -1.91 -5.20
C ALA A 359 16.81 -0.42 -4.96
N ALA A 360 17.66 0.26 -4.19
CA ALA A 360 17.51 1.69 -3.94
C ALA A 360 17.59 2.53 -5.22
N LEU A 361 18.59 2.27 -6.08
CA LEU A 361 18.73 2.96 -7.37
C LEU A 361 17.55 2.66 -8.30
N ASN A 362 17.01 1.43 -8.25
CA ASN A 362 15.81 1.08 -9.01
C ASN A 362 14.60 1.87 -8.54
N MET A 363 14.34 1.97 -7.24
CA MET A 363 13.24 2.77 -6.68
C MET A 363 13.35 4.24 -7.12
N VAL A 364 14.55 4.82 -7.02
CA VAL A 364 14.81 6.21 -7.43
C VAL A 364 14.63 6.40 -8.93
N SER A 365 15.08 5.45 -9.76
CA SER A 365 14.85 5.51 -11.21
C SER A 365 13.37 5.48 -11.60
N ARG A 366 12.51 4.95 -10.72
CA ARG A 366 11.05 4.94 -10.89
C ARG A 366 10.35 6.15 -10.26
N GLY A 367 11.10 7.10 -9.69
CA GLY A 367 10.58 8.35 -9.15
C GLY A 367 10.45 8.40 -7.63
N ALA A 368 11.12 7.51 -6.89
CA ALA A 368 11.21 7.65 -5.45
C ALA A 368 12.10 8.84 -5.08
N GLU A 369 11.59 9.76 -4.25
CA GLU A 369 12.30 10.94 -3.74
C GLU A 369 12.77 10.77 -2.30
N LEU A 370 12.37 9.69 -1.65
CA LEU A 370 12.82 9.23 -0.35
C LEU A 370 12.93 7.70 -0.39
N VAL A 371 14.01 7.15 0.18
CA VAL A 371 14.15 5.72 0.44
C VAL A 371 14.47 5.52 1.91
N GLU A 372 13.50 4.99 2.65
CA GLU A 372 13.57 4.76 4.08
C GLU A 372 13.39 3.28 4.38
N TYR A 373 14.27 2.75 5.23
CA TYR A 373 14.34 1.33 5.52
C TYR A 373 13.59 0.97 6.80
N TRP A 374 12.93 -0.15 6.78
CA TRP A 374 12.41 -0.81 7.97
C TRP A 374 13.47 -1.79 8.47
N HIS A 375 14.18 -1.53 9.52
CA HIS A 375 14.27 -0.36 10.36
C HIS A 375 15.74 -0.13 10.79
N TRP A 376 16.04 0.89 11.60
CA TRP A 376 17.43 1.15 12.01
C TRP A 376 17.99 0.02 12.86
N HIS A 377 17.28 -0.40 13.90
CA HIS A 377 17.68 -1.47 14.79
C HIS A 377 16.91 -2.76 14.52
N THR A 378 17.58 -3.92 14.50
CA THR A 378 16.87 -5.21 14.61
C THR A 378 16.28 -5.34 16.00
N LEU A 379 14.97 -5.59 16.12
CA LEU A 379 14.27 -5.63 17.42
C LEU A 379 14.62 -6.88 18.21
N PRO A 380 14.89 -6.77 19.54
CA PRO A 380 15.22 -7.92 20.37
C PRO A 380 13.99 -8.72 20.85
N TYR A 381 12.78 -8.24 20.57
CA TYR A 381 11.52 -8.82 21.00
C TYR A 381 10.39 -8.53 19.99
N GLY A 382 9.23 -9.09 20.26
CA GLY A 382 8.05 -8.92 19.39
C GLY A 382 8.05 -9.89 18.21
N VAL A 383 7.00 -9.83 17.39
CA VAL A 383 6.82 -10.72 16.25
C VAL A 383 7.82 -10.46 15.11
N GLU A 384 8.39 -9.26 15.09
CA GLU A 384 9.36 -8.82 14.07
C GLU A 384 10.82 -8.95 14.51
N ASN A 385 11.10 -9.75 15.55
CA ASN A 385 12.46 -9.95 16.05
C ASN A 385 13.42 -10.65 15.06
N TYR A 386 12.90 -11.23 13.98
CA TYR A 386 13.68 -11.75 12.86
C TYR A 386 13.66 -10.84 11.62
N TRP A 387 13.02 -9.69 11.73
CA TRP A 387 13.06 -8.68 10.67
C TRP A 387 14.34 -7.87 10.81
N GLY A 388 15.29 -8.08 9.89
CA GLY A 388 16.61 -7.49 9.99
C GLY A 388 16.63 -5.99 9.70
N GLY A 389 17.10 -5.21 10.67
CA GLY A 389 17.37 -3.78 10.51
C GLY A 389 18.76 -3.49 9.90
N ILE A 390 19.09 -2.21 9.80
CA ILE A 390 20.41 -1.73 9.37
C ILE A 390 21.48 -2.18 10.37
N LEU A 391 21.18 -2.09 11.66
CA LEU A 391 22.00 -2.66 12.72
C LEU A 391 21.41 -4.02 13.16
N PRO A 392 22.25 -5.07 13.30
CA PRO A 392 21.81 -6.39 13.78
C PRO A 392 21.42 -6.33 15.26
N HIS A 393 20.98 -7.46 15.85
CA HIS A 393 20.67 -7.54 17.29
C HIS A 393 21.79 -7.08 18.22
N SER A 394 23.05 -7.23 17.80
CA SER A 394 24.20 -6.73 18.58
C SER A 394 24.31 -5.20 18.56
N LEU A 395 23.53 -4.51 17.73
CA LEU A 395 23.57 -3.07 17.48
C LEU A 395 24.95 -2.55 17.04
N LYS A 396 25.83 -3.44 16.58
CA LYS A 396 27.16 -3.10 16.05
C LYS A 396 27.12 -3.05 14.53
N PRO A 397 27.75 -2.04 13.89
CA PRO A 397 27.85 -1.97 12.44
C PRO A 397 28.38 -3.25 11.83
N GLY A 398 27.69 -3.78 10.85
CA GLY A 398 28.03 -4.99 10.12
C GLY A 398 27.95 -4.78 8.61
N ARG A 399 27.85 -5.89 7.86
CA ARG A 399 27.75 -5.88 6.39
C ARG A 399 26.58 -5.04 5.89
N THR A 400 25.41 -5.15 6.51
CA THR A 400 24.21 -4.39 6.10
C THR A 400 24.43 -2.89 6.27
N TYR A 401 24.99 -2.45 7.41
CA TYR A 401 25.34 -1.06 7.64
C TYR A 401 26.33 -0.53 6.58
N ALA A 402 27.36 -1.30 6.23
CA ALA A 402 28.31 -0.92 5.19
C ALA A 402 27.63 -0.73 3.82
N GLN A 403 26.75 -1.66 3.42
CA GLN A 403 25.97 -1.53 2.17
C GLN A 403 24.99 -0.34 2.21
N PHE A 404 24.40 -0.07 3.37
CA PHE A 404 23.55 1.09 3.58
C PHE A 404 24.34 2.40 3.37
N ALA A 405 25.52 2.54 3.97
CA ALA A 405 26.38 3.71 3.80
C ALA A 405 26.88 3.87 2.34
N GLU A 406 27.30 2.76 1.69
CA GLU A 406 27.67 2.78 0.27
C GLU A 406 26.50 3.23 -0.64
N THR A 407 25.29 2.83 -0.30
CA THR A 407 24.09 3.22 -1.06
C THR A 407 23.83 4.73 -0.94
N ALA A 408 23.98 5.31 0.25
CA ALA A 408 23.87 6.76 0.44
C ALA A 408 24.87 7.54 -0.44
N VAL A 409 26.12 7.04 -0.57
CA VAL A 409 27.10 7.63 -1.46
C VAL A 409 26.66 7.58 -2.92
N ALA A 410 26.11 6.44 -3.36
CA ALA A 410 25.64 6.27 -4.73
C ALA A 410 24.44 7.18 -5.04
N LEU A 411 23.51 7.33 -4.10
CA LEU A 411 22.33 8.20 -4.24
C LEU A 411 22.75 9.68 -4.31
N ARG A 412 23.69 10.13 -3.47
CA ARG A 412 24.24 11.49 -3.57
C ARG A 412 24.92 11.76 -4.92
N ALA A 413 25.58 10.77 -5.49
CA ALA A 413 26.26 10.94 -6.79
C ALA A 413 25.26 11.22 -7.94
N ILE A 414 24.02 10.75 -7.85
CA ILE A 414 22.99 10.99 -8.86
C ILE A 414 22.09 12.20 -8.56
N GLU A 415 22.24 12.84 -7.42
CA GLU A 415 21.45 14.03 -7.04
C GLU A 415 21.55 15.17 -8.06
N SER A 416 22.72 15.31 -8.71
CA SER A 416 22.94 16.29 -9.78
C SER A 416 22.07 16.09 -11.02
N LEU A 417 21.45 14.93 -11.19
CA LEU A 417 20.50 14.64 -12.26
C LEU A 417 19.14 15.35 -12.02
N GLY A 418 18.91 15.87 -10.80
CA GLY A 418 17.66 16.46 -10.42
C GLY A 418 16.55 15.44 -10.24
N ARG A 419 15.30 15.92 -10.31
CA ARG A 419 14.10 15.09 -10.16
C ARG A 419 13.94 14.16 -11.35
N LEU A 420 13.99 12.86 -11.11
CA LEU A 420 13.81 11.85 -12.14
C LEU A 420 12.31 11.60 -12.37
N THR A 421 11.90 11.62 -13.64
CA THR A 421 10.53 11.27 -14.04
C THR A 421 10.62 10.15 -15.08
N PRO A 422 10.14 8.93 -14.77
CA PRO A 422 10.17 7.81 -15.71
C PRO A 422 9.40 8.11 -16.98
N ALA A 423 9.95 7.75 -18.13
CA ALA A 423 9.19 7.70 -19.39
C ALA A 423 8.09 6.63 -19.28
N ALA A 424 7.01 6.79 -20.03
CA ALA A 424 5.86 5.88 -20.00
C ALA A 424 5.17 5.82 -21.36
N GLU A 425 5.69 4.96 -22.21
CA GLU A 425 5.13 4.67 -23.55
C GLU A 425 3.87 3.81 -23.45
N VAL A 426 3.77 3.00 -22.41
CA VAL A 426 2.64 2.09 -22.18
C VAL A 426 1.86 2.56 -20.95
N ALA A 427 0.56 2.78 -21.10
CA ALA A 427 -0.35 2.95 -20.00
C ALA A 427 -1.04 1.61 -19.66
N ILE A 428 -1.18 1.29 -18.39
CA ILE A 428 -2.00 0.16 -17.92
C ILE A 428 -3.08 0.70 -17.00
N VAL A 429 -4.34 0.45 -17.33
CA VAL A 429 -5.45 0.76 -16.43
C VAL A 429 -5.44 -0.24 -15.27
N TYR A 430 -5.33 0.29 -14.06
CA TYR A 430 -5.52 -0.47 -12.83
C TYR A 430 -6.97 -0.33 -12.36
N SER A 431 -7.68 -1.44 -12.32
CA SER A 431 -9.08 -1.46 -11.87
C SER A 431 -9.18 -2.10 -10.48
N THR A 432 -9.43 -1.27 -9.47
CA THR A 432 -9.69 -1.75 -8.10
C THR A 432 -10.96 -2.60 -8.03
N SER A 433 -11.98 -2.26 -8.82
CA SER A 433 -13.21 -3.06 -8.93
C SER A 433 -12.92 -4.47 -9.46
N SER A 434 -12.02 -4.59 -10.43
CA SER A 434 -11.58 -5.89 -10.97
C SER A 434 -10.71 -6.68 -9.98
N LEU A 435 -9.83 -6.00 -9.24
CA LEU A 435 -9.05 -6.60 -8.16
C LEU A 435 -9.98 -7.30 -7.16
N TRP A 436 -10.99 -6.59 -6.66
CA TRP A 436 -11.95 -7.15 -5.71
C TRP A 436 -12.82 -8.25 -6.31
N ALA A 437 -13.27 -8.10 -7.55
CA ALA A 437 -14.04 -9.15 -8.23
C ALA A 437 -13.23 -10.44 -8.41
N PHE A 438 -11.94 -10.36 -8.67
CA PHE A 438 -11.08 -11.53 -8.86
C PHE A 438 -10.75 -12.28 -7.58
N GLU A 439 -10.96 -11.71 -6.40
CA GLU A 439 -10.83 -12.45 -5.14
C GLU A 439 -11.80 -13.63 -5.04
N PHE A 440 -12.97 -13.53 -5.66
CA PHE A 440 -13.98 -14.61 -5.66
C PHE A 440 -14.32 -15.15 -7.06
N GLN A 441 -14.03 -14.40 -8.14
CA GLN A 441 -14.24 -14.81 -9.53
C GLN A 441 -12.96 -14.79 -10.36
N GLY A 442 -11.81 -15.07 -9.72
CA GLY A 442 -10.50 -15.02 -10.34
C GLY A 442 -10.35 -15.94 -11.56
N SER A 443 -9.49 -15.53 -12.47
CA SER A 443 -9.23 -16.27 -13.72
C SER A 443 -8.24 -17.41 -13.54
N LEU A 444 -7.39 -17.32 -12.54
CA LEU A 444 -6.35 -18.33 -12.27
C LEU A 444 -6.78 -19.32 -11.20
N ARG A 445 -6.08 -20.45 -11.15
CA ARG A 445 -6.30 -21.50 -10.16
C ARG A 445 -5.05 -21.73 -9.33
N GLN A 446 -5.26 -22.02 -8.06
CA GLN A 446 -4.25 -22.57 -7.17
C GLN A 446 -4.00 -24.06 -7.50
N PRO A 447 -2.86 -24.65 -7.07
CA PRO A 447 -2.57 -26.07 -7.28
C PRO A 447 -3.64 -27.04 -6.74
N ASN A 448 -4.42 -26.62 -5.74
CA ASN A 448 -5.54 -27.37 -5.16
C ASN A 448 -6.85 -27.24 -5.99
N GLY A 449 -6.83 -26.54 -7.12
CA GLY A 449 -7.99 -26.30 -7.98
C GLY A 449 -8.92 -25.17 -7.55
N MET A 450 -8.68 -24.55 -6.38
CA MET A 450 -9.44 -23.39 -5.93
C MET A 450 -9.08 -22.13 -6.74
N VAL A 451 -9.98 -21.16 -6.76
CA VAL A 451 -9.71 -19.85 -7.35
C VAL A 451 -8.48 -19.24 -6.67
N ASP A 452 -7.58 -18.68 -7.47
CA ASP A 452 -6.47 -17.89 -6.93
C ASP A 452 -6.97 -16.45 -6.66
N PRO A 453 -7.08 -16.03 -5.39
CA PRO A 453 -7.54 -14.68 -5.06
C PRO A 453 -6.56 -13.59 -5.53
N LYS A 454 -5.33 -13.96 -5.89
CA LYS A 454 -4.30 -13.09 -6.46
C LYS A 454 -4.28 -13.08 -7.99
N SER A 455 -5.35 -13.55 -8.63
CA SER A 455 -5.44 -13.62 -10.10
C SER A 455 -5.21 -12.26 -10.77
N TYR A 456 -5.75 -11.18 -10.18
CA TYR A 456 -5.60 -9.83 -10.73
C TYR A 456 -4.15 -9.37 -10.73
N GLU A 457 -3.48 -9.46 -9.58
CA GLU A 457 -2.10 -9.02 -9.42
C GLU A 457 -1.14 -9.86 -10.27
N ARG A 458 -1.35 -11.19 -10.35
CA ARG A 458 -0.51 -12.07 -11.19
C ARG A 458 -0.68 -11.77 -12.67
N THR A 459 -1.91 -11.51 -13.12
CA THR A 459 -2.17 -11.11 -14.51
C THR A 459 -1.56 -9.74 -14.79
N LEU A 460 -1.73 -8.80 -13.87
CA LEU A 460 -1.12 -7.47 -13.98
C LEU A 460 0.40 -7.56 -14.09
N GLN A 461 1.05 -8.39 -13.23
CA GLN A 461 2.49 -8.60 -13.31
C GLN A 461 2.90 -9.14 -14.68
N SER A 462 2.19 -10.14 -15.20
CA SER A 462 2.52 -10.72 -16.51
C SER A 462 2.39 -9.69 -17.65
N LEU A 463 1.36 -8.85 -17.62
CA LEU A 463 1.19 -7.75 -18.58
C LEU A 463 2.30 -6.69 -18.45
N TYR A 464 2.68 -6.37 -17.20
CA TYR A 464 3.77 -5.45 -16.92
C TYR A 464 5.12 -5.99 -17.40
N GLU A 465 5.40 -7.29 -17.20
CA GLU A 465 6.63 -7.95 -17.63
C GLU A 465 6.82 -7.92 -19.16
N ILE A 466 5.75 -7.94 -19.95
CA ILE A 466 5.82 -7.79 -21.41
C ILE A 466 6.43 -6.42 -21.77
N ALA A 467 5.92 -5.35 -21.18
CA ALA A 467 6.44 -4.00 -21.42
C ALA A 467 7.86 -3.85 -20.86
N TYR A 468 8.10 -4.34 -19.65
CA TYR A 468 9.41 -4.31 -18.99
C TYR A 468 10.49 -5.03 -19.82
N SER A 469 10.19 -6.24 -20.32
CA SER A 469 11.12 -7.03 -21.14
C SER A 469 11.39 -6.41 -22.51
N ALA A 470 10.44 -5.61 -23.01
CA ALA A 470 10.62 -4.83 -24.23
C ALA A 470 11.40 -3.51 -24.00
N GLY A 471 11.80 -3.20 -22.75
CA GLY A 471 12.49 -1.96 -22.40
C GLY A 471 11.59 -0.72 -22.42
N LEU A 472 10.27 -0.90 -22.36
CA LEU A 472 9.29 0.18 -22.39
C LEU A 472 8.95 0.67 -20.98
N GLY A 473 8.79 1.98 -20.81
CA GLY A 473 8.27 2.58 -19.59
C GLY A 473 6.78 2.36 -19.44
N VAL A 474 6.35 2.11 -18.21
CA VAL A 474 4.94 1.87 -17.87
C VAL A 474 4.41 2.95 -16.94
N ARG A 475 3.17 3.39 -17.21
CA ARG A 475 2.36 4.22 -16.30
C ARG A 475 1.14 3.44 -15.86
N LEU A 476 1.00 3.22 -14.55
CA LEU A 476 -0.23 2.69 -13.99
C LEU A 476 -1.19 3.85 -13.71
N ILE A 477 -2.45 3.69 -14.12
CA ILE A 477 -3.49 4.71 -13.97
C ILE A 477 -4.71 4.03 -13.37
N GLY A 478 -5.16 4.51 -12.21
CA GLY A 478 -6.41 4.03 -11.61
C GLY A 478 -7.61 4.30 -12.53
N GLU A 479 -8.58 3.39 -12.56
CA GLU A 479 -9.77 3.49 -13.40
C GLU A 479 -10.53 4.82 -13.23
N THR A 480 -10.45 5.43 -12.04
CA THR A 480 -11.09 6.72 -11.72
C THR A 480 -10.21 7.94 -12.00
N GLN A 481 -8.95 7.75 -12.38
CA GLN A 481 -7.99 8.83 -12.65
C GLN A 481 -7.87 9.22 -14.12
N LEU A 482 -8.49 8.45 -15.01
CA LEU A 482 -8.49 8.74 -16.45
C LEU A 482 -9.38 9.96 -16.74
N ASP A 483 -8.84 10.90 -17.53
CA ASP A 483 -9.67 11.91 -18.18
C ASP A 483 -10.40 11.27 -19.37
N LEU A 484 -11.61 10.80 -19.12
CA LEU A 484 -12.44 10.13 -20.14
C LEU A 484 -12.89 11.10 -21.26
N GLY A 485 -12.68 12.41 -21.10
CA GLY A 485 -13.03 13.44 -22.08
C GLY A 485 -11.96 13.66 -23.17
N ASP A 486 -10.71 13.18 -22.96
CA ASP A 486 -9.60 13.42 -23.90
C ASP A 486 -8.89 12.14 -24.38
N PRO A 487 -9.56 11.23 -25.11
CA PRO A 487 -8.92 10.03 -25.64
C PRO A 487 -7.84 10.32 -26.70
N VAL A 488 -7.96 11.44 -27.44
CA VAL A 488 -7.00 11.85 -28.48
C VAL A 488 -5.68 12.32 -27.87
N GLY A 489 -5.74 13.22 -26.89
CA GLY A 489 -4.56 13.69 -26.16
C GLY A 489 -3.89 12.54 -25.40
N PHE A 490 -4.69 11.64 -24.83
CA PHE A 490 -4.17 10.45 -24.17
C PHE A 490 -3.42 9.51 -25.14
N ALA A 491 -3.95 9.27 -26.35
CA ALA A 491 -3.30 8.46 -27.38
C ALA A 491 -1.96 9.08 -27.86
N ALA A 492 -1.89 10.40 -27.91
CA ALA A 492 -0.65 11.10 -28.26
C ALA A 492 0.43 10.98 -27.17
N GLN A 493 0.03 10.91 -25.88
CA GLN A 493 0.94 10.76 -24.76
C GLN A 493 1.35 9.31 -24.51
N HIS A 494 0.41 8.38 -24.69
CA HIS A 494 0.58 6.95 -24.44
C HIS A 494 0.18 6.17 -25.70
N PRO A 495 1.14 5.83 -26.57
CA PRO A 495 0.85 5.13 -27.82
C PRO A 495 0.31 3.70 -27.64
N ALA A 496 0.49 3.10 -26.46
CA ALA A 496 -0.08 1.80 -26.10
C ALA A 496 -0.88 1.87 -24.78
N LEU A 497 -2.08 1.28 -24.79
CA LEU A 497 -2.96 1.16 -23.63
C LEU A 497 -3.33 -0.30 -23.39
N ILE A 498 -3.02 -0.81 -22.21
CA ILE A 498 -3.49 -2.11 -21.74
C ILE A 498 -4.70 -1.86 -20.83
N LEU A 499 -5.88 -2.30 -21.25
CA LEU A 499 -7.11 -2.14 -20.46
C LEU A 499 -7.33 -3.36 -19.55
N HIS A 500 -6.64 -3.41 -18.41
CA HIS A 500 -6.78 -4.51 -17.46
C HIS A 500 -7.96 -4.27 -16.50
N ALA A 501 -9.17 -4.30 -17.06
CA ALA A 501 -10.41 -4.00 -16.38
C ALA A 501 -11.48 -5.06 -16.69
N TYR A 502 -11.58 -6.10 -15.85
CA TYR A 502 -12.65 -7.11 -15.90
C TYR A 502 -14.01 -6.48 -15.58
N ALA A 503 -14.07 -5.74 -14.46
CA ALA A 503 -15.19 -4.87 -14.15
C ALA A 503 -14.89 -3.47 -14.71
N ALA A 504 -15.80 -2.95 -15.53
CA ALA A 504 -15.62 -1.67 -16.20
C ALA A 504 -16.94 -0.91 -16.35
N SER A 505 -16.89 0.42 -16.28
CA SER A 505 -18.02 1.28 -16.64
C SER A 505 -18.20 1.37 -18.16
N ASP A 506 -19.37 1.81 -18.61
CA ASP A 506 -19.63 2.03 -20.03
C ASP A 506 -18.78 3.18 -20.58
N GLU A 507 -18.56 4.21 -19.78
CA GLU A 507 -17.73 5.37 -20.10
C GLU A 507 -16.26 4.97 -20.32
N LEU A 508 -15.72 4.07 -19.47
CA LEU A 508 -14.36 3.56 -19.65
C LEU A 508 -14.21 2.75 -20.94
N LEU A 509 -15.21 1.93 -21.29
CA LEU A 509 -15.21 1.17 -22.54
C LEU A 509 -15.36 2.09 -23.76
N GLU A 510 -16.16 3.16 -23.68
CA GLU A 510 -16.28 4.18 -24.72
C GLU A 510 -14.97 4.94 -24.92
N PHE A 511 -14.33 5.38 -23.83
CA PHE A 511 -13.01 5.99 -23.89
C PHE A 511 -11.99 5.09 -24.59
N ALA A 512 -11.95 3.80 -24.26
CA ALA A 512 -11.00 2.87 -24.87
C ALA A 512 -11.26 2.68 -26.39
N ARG A 513 -12.53 2.68 -26.82
CA ARG A 513 -12.87 2.67 -28.26
C ARG A 513 -12.42 3.96 -28.97
N ALA A 514 -12.69 5.09 -28.36
CA ALA A 514 -12.28 6.40 -28.89
C ALA A 514 -10.75 6.56 -28.93
N TYR A 515 -10.05 6.04 -27.92
CA TYR A 515 -8.59 5.95 -27.89
C TYR A 515 -8.03 5.14 -29.08
N ALA A 516 -8.61 3.96 -29.36
CA ALA A 516 -8.21 3.15 -30.50
C ALA A 516 -8.53 3.85 -31.84
N ALA A 517 -9.68 4.51 -31.95
CA ALA A 517 -10.05 5.30 -33.12
C ALA A 517 -9.11 6.51 -33.36
N ALA A 518 -8.54 7.07 -32.28
CA ALA A 518 -7.52 8.13 -32.35
C ALA A 518 -6.12 7.63 -32.78
N GLY A 519 -5.96 6.32 -33.03
CA GLY A 519 -4.70 5.71 -33.46
C GLY A 519 -3.87 5.10 -32.35
N GLY A 520 -4.37 5.08 -31.11
CA GLY A 520 -3.73 4.40 -29.98
C GLY A 520 -3.80 2.87 -30.14
N ARG A 521 -2.74 2.18 -29.75
CA ARG A 521 -2.70 0.71 -29.74
C ARG A 521 -3.37 0.18 -28.47
N LEU A 522 -4.60 -0.29 -28.60
CA LEU A 522 -5.38 -0.87 -27.50
C LEU A 522 -5.09 -2.37 -27.36
N ILE A 523 -4.74 -2.80 -26.14
CA ILE A 523 -4.53 -4.20 -25.77
C ILE A 523 -5.61 -4.57 -24.76
N LEU A 524 -6.39 -5.60 -25.09
CA LEU A 524 -7.49 -6.11 -24.26
C LEU A 524 -7.11 -7.48 -23.69
N PRO A 525 -6.77 -7.60 -22.41
CA PRO A 525 -6.65 -8.90 -21.75
C PRO A 525 -7.96 -9.69 -21.81
N PRO A 526 -7.92 -11.04 -21.68
CA PRO A 526 -9.13 -11.86 -21.65
C PRO A 526 -10.16 -11.36 -20.65
N ARG A 527 -11.43 -11.37 -21.02
CA ARG A 527 -12.59 -10.91 -20.22
C ARG A 527 -12.57 -9.41 -19.85
N THR A 528 -11.84 -8.57 -20.57
CA THR A 528 -11.95 -7.11 -20.40
C THR A 528 -13.40 -6.65 -20.59
N GLY A 529 -13.92 -5.83 -19.66
CA GLY A 529 -15.28 -5.30 -19.69
C GLY A 529 -16.37 -6.37 -19.59
N TYR A 530 -16.06 -7.54 -18.99
CA TYR A 530 -17.00 -8.66 -18.90
C TYR A 530 -18.11 -8.43 -17.87
N VAL A 531 -17.83 -7.59 -16.87
CA VAL A 531 -18.72 -7.29 -15.76
C VAL A 531 -18.87 -5.77 -15.62
N ARG A 532 -20.04 -5.30 -15.22
CA ARG A 532 -20.29 -3.91 -14.84
C ARG A 532 -19.76 -3.64 -13.43
N LEU A 533 -19.64 -2.37 -13.06
CA LEU A 533 -19.14 -1.97 -11.73
C LEU A 533 -20.06 -2.39 -10.56
N ASP A 534 -21.30 -2.81 -10.86
CA ASP A 534 -22.25 -3.39 -9.90
C ASP A 534 -22.11 -4.91 -9.73
N GLY A 535 -21.15 -5.55 -10.39
CA GLY A 535 -20.92 -6.99 -10.29
C GLY A 535 -21.77 -7.85 -11.23
N VAL A 536 -22.62 -7.24 -12.06
CA VAL A 536 -23.52 -7.95 -12.99
C VAL A 536 -22.80 -8.18 -14.32
N MET A 537 -22.90 -9.41 -14.85
CA MET A 537 -22.34 -9.77 -16.15
C MET A 537 -22.97 -8.96 -17.27
N ARG A 538 -22.17 -8.54 -18.23
CA ARG A 538 -22.69 -7.97 -19.47
C ARG A 538 -23.29 -9.06 -20.34
N THR A 539 -24.35 -8.72 -21.07
CA THR A 539 -25.06 -9.66 -21.96
C THR A 539 -24.63 -9.53 -23.42
N GLU A 540 -23.79 -8.56 -23.73
CA GLU A 540 -23.24 -8.37 -25.07
C GLU A 540 -22.20 -9.46 -25.35
N VAL A 541 -22.06 -9.78 -26.66
CA VAL A 541 -21.01 -10.71 -27.10
C VAL A 541 -19.64 -10.13 -26.76
N ALA A 542 -18.80 -10.94 -26.14
CA ALA A 542 -17.48 -10.50 -25.68
C ALA A 542 -16.45 -10.32 -26.83
N PRO A 543 -15.51 -9.41 -26.69
CA PRO A 543 -15.39 -8.40 -25.65
C PRO A 543 -16.43 -7.29 -25.86
N ALA A 544 -17.13 -6.91 -24.80
CA ALA A 544 -18.27 -6.00 -24.86
C ALA A 544 -17.96 -4.68 -25.60
N GLY A 545 -18.67 -4.43 -26.71
CA GLY A 545 -18.51 -3.22 -27.53
C GLY A 545 -17.23 -3.13 -28.35
N PHE A 546 -16.34 -4.15 -28.33
CA PHE A 546 -15.08 -4.13 -29.13
C PHE A 546 -15.06 -5.08 -30.31
N ALA A 547 -16.07 -5.94 -30.51
CA ALA A 547 -16.08 -6.93 -31.55
C ALA A 547 -15.85 -6.31 -32.97
N ALA A 548 -16.44 -5.16 -33.24
CA ALA A 548 -16.27 -4.46 -34.53
C ALA A 548 -14.87 -3.84 -34.67
N VAL A 549 -14.26 -3.35 -33.59
CA VAL A 549 -12.91 -2.76 -33.59
C VAL A 549 -11.85 -3.84 -33.78
N LEU A 550 -12.02 -4.97 -33.12
CA LEU A 550 -11.09 -6.11 -33.19
C LEU A 550 -11.27 -6.99 -34.42
N GLY A 551 -12.44 -6.94 -35.06
CA GLY A 551 -12.82 -7.90 -36.10
C GLY A 551 -12.99 -9.34 -35.55
N ALA A 552 -13.12 -9.50 -34.22
CA ALA A 552 -13.22 -10.77 -33.52
C ALA A 552 -14.16 -10.69 -32.32
N SER A 553 -14.79 -11.80 -31.98
CA SER A 553 -15.66 -11.94 -30.81
C SER A 553 -15.56 -13.36 -30.23
N TYR A 554 -16.00 -13.53 -29.00
CA TYR A 554 -16.08 -14.85 -28.38
C TYR A 554 -17.30 -14.95 -27.45
N ASN A 555 -17.84 -16.16 -27.31
CA ASN A 555 -18.93 -16.49 -26.39
C ASN A 555 -18.49 -17.42 -25.27
N GLU A 556 -17.34 -18.06 -25.43
CA GLU A 556 -16.81 -19.04 -24.51
C GLU A 556 -15.35 -18.75 -24.20
N TYR A 557 -14.90 -19.14 -23.03
CA TYR A 557 -13.49 -19.11 -22.64
C TYR A 557 -13.16 -20.33 -21.80
N SER A 558 -11.89 -20.69 -21.76
CA SER A 558 -11.38 -21.81 -20.96
C SER A 558 -10.01 -21.45 -20.39
N ASN A 559 -9.68 -22.05 -19.26
CA ASN A 559 -8.30 -22.07 -18.79
C ASN A 559 -7.52 -23.09 -19.63
N LEU A 560 -6.29 -22.74 -19.98
CA LEU A 560 -5.39 -23.66 -20.66
C LEU A 560 -4.60 -24.46 -19.64
N ASN A 561 -4.46 -25.78 -19.87
CA ASN A 561 -3.62 -26.65 -19.02
C ASN A 561 -2.13 -26.47 -19.35
N GLU A 562 -1.82 -26.10 -20.59
CA GLU A 562 -0.47 -25.86 -21.08
C GLU A 562 -0.44 -24.56 -21.92
N PRO A 563 0.70 -23.87 -21.99
CA PRO A 563 0.85 -22.72 -22.86
C PRO A 563 0.59 -23.11 -24.32
N VAL A 564 -0.17 -22.28 -25.01
CA VAL A 564 -0.37 -22.39 -26.47
C VAL A 564 0.45 -21.32 -27.15
N ALA A 565 1.31 -21.71 -28.10
CA ALA A 565 2.05 -20.76 -28.90
C ALA A 565 1.07 -19.92 -29.73
N ALA A 566 1.22 -18.60 -29.73
CA ALA A 566 0.56 -17.75 -30.70
C ALA A 566 1.18 -18.00 -32.05
N PHE A 567 0.36 -18.29 -33.05
CA PHE A 567 0.84 -18.36 -34.44
C PHE A 567 0.92 -16.93 -34.98
N ASP A 568 2.00 -16.62 -35.69
CA ASP A 568 2.05 -15.44 -36.54
C ASP A 568 0.95 -15.58 -37.60
N VAL A 569 -0.01 -14.65 -37.59
CA VAL A 569 -1.10 -14.56 -38.58
C VAL A 569 -0.67 -13.64 -39.69
#